data_3f7f073e5bfa86213e894c852048c21d
#
_entry.id   3f7f073e5bfa86213e894c852048c21d
#
_cell.length_a   1.000
_cell.length_b   1.000
_cell.length_c   1.000
_cell.angle_alpha   90.00
_cell.angle_beta   90.00
_cell.angle_gamma   90.00
#
_symmetry.space_group_name_H-M   'P 1'
#
loop_
_entity.id
_entity.type
_entity.pdbx_description
1 polymer ?
#
loop_
_entity_poly.entity_id
_entity_poly.type
_entity_poly.pdbx_seq_one_letter_code
_entity_poly.pdbx_strand_id
1 'polypeptide(L)'
;MGIIKKLFMPNAYVKSIFEIDIEKLADSGVKGIITDLDNTLVGWDVKEPTKGVKSWFAKAKDLGITVTIVSNNNKSRVSSFSSNLGVDYIFKARKPMGKAFKMAIKKMKIQPRETVVVGDQMLTDVFGGNCNGLYTIM
;
A
#
# COMPACT_ATOMS: atom_id res chain seq x y z
N MET A 1 14.81 12.92 4.88
CA MET A 1 13.47 12.89 4.33
C MET A 1 13.37 13.45 2.94
N GLY A 2 14.33 14.30 2.53
CA GLY A 2 14.32 14.88 1.20
C GLY A 2 14.35 13.87 0.06
N ILE A 3 15.02 12.74 0.24
CA ILE A 3 15.11 11.73 -0.79
C ILE A 3 13.75 11.11 -1.09
N ILE A 4 13.00 10.72 -0.05
CA ILE A 4 11.64 10.17 -0.27
C ILE A 4 10.75 11.21 -0.90
N LYS A 5 10.80 12.45 -0.39
CA LYS A 5 10.02 13.54 -0.95
C LYS A 5 10.28 13.75 -2.44
N LYS A 6 11.56 13.71 -2.83
CA LYS A 6 11.95 13.92 -4.24
C LYS A 6 11.51 12.77 -5.14
N LEU A 7 11.59 11.54 -4.64
CA LEU A 7 11.29 10.36 -5.45
C LEU A 7 9.79 10.01 -5.46
N PHE A 8 9.08 10.30 -4.38
CA PHE A 8 7.72 9.82 -4.17
C PHE A 8 6.83 10.91 -3.60
N MET A 9 6.81 12.06 -4.28
CA MET A 9 5.91 13.15 -3.89
C MET A 9 4.46 12.69 -3.94
N PRO A 10 3.55 13.33 -3.17
CA PRO A 10 2.14 12.94 -3.17
C PRO A 10 1.47 12.89 -4.53
N ASN A 11 2.05 13.56 -5.52
CA ASN A 11 1.54 13.56 -6.89
C ASN A 11 2.37 12.69 -7.84
N ALA A 12 3.14 11.76 -7.30
CA ALA A 12 3.84 10.80 -8.14
C ALA A 12 2.86 9.81 -8.76
N TYR A 13 3.06 9.52 -10.03
CA TYR A 13 2.17 8.65 -10.80
C TYR A 13 2.94 7.50 -11.40
N VAL A 14 2.34 6.31 -11.33
CA VAL A 14 2.86 5.13 -12.01
C VAL A 14 1.70 4.42 -12.70
N LYS A 15 2.00 3.71 -13.77
CA LYS A 15 0.97 2.96 -14.51
C LYS A 15 0.60 1.66 -13.80
N SER A 16 1.54 1.11 -13.05
CA SER A 16 1.33 -0.11 -12.28
C SER A 16 2.31 -0.16 -11.12
N ILE A 17 2.06 -1.05 -10.17
CA ILE A 17 2.96 -1.26 -9.04
C ILE A 17 4.35 -1.71 -9.48
N PHE A 18 4.46 -2.30 -10.67
CA PHE A 18 5.73 -2.81 -11.19
C PHE A 18 6.71 -1.69 -11.56
N GLU A 19 6.22 -0.47 -11.71
CA GLU A 19 7.07 0.70 -11.95
C GLU A 19 7.65 1.28 -10.66
N ILE A 20 7.21 0.79 -9.49
CA ILE A 20 7.71 1.24 -8.20
C ILE A 20 9.02 0.55 -7.91
N ASP A 21 10.07 1.34 -7.65
CA ASP A 21 11.38 0.81 -7.26
C ASP A 21 11.39 0.52 -5.76
N ILE A 22 11.08 -0.72 -5.40
CA ILE A 22 10.99 -1.13 -4.00
C ILE A 22 12.35 -1.01 -3.29
N GLU A 23 13.43 -1.25 -4.00
CA GLU A 23 14.77 -1.12 -3.42
C GLU A 23 15.07 0.30 -2.99
N LYS A 24 14.67 1.28 -3.82
CA LYS A 24 14.82 2.69 -3.45
C LYS A 24 13.96 3.06 -2.25
N LEU A 25 12.76 2.50 -2.16
CA LEU A 25 11.91 2.71 -0.98
C LEU A 25 12.61 2.20 0.27
N ALA A 26 13.13 0.99 0.22
CA ALA A 26 13.82 0.40 1.36
C ALA A 26 15.05 1.22 1.76
N ASP A 27 15.84 1.64 0.78
CA ASP A 27 17.05 2.46 1.00
C ASP A 27 16.71 3.82 1.59
N SER A 28 15.51 4.32 1.31
CA SER A 28 15.05 5.62 1.82
C SER A 28 14.41 5.55 3.21
N GLY A 29 14.36 4.37 3.80
CA GLY A 29 13.81 4.20 5.15
C GLY A 29 12.35 3.79 5.21
N VAL A 30 11.76 3.42 4.09
CA VAL A 30 10.37 2.92 4.06
C VAL A 30 10.33 1.53 4.69
N LYS A 31 9.43 1.35 5.64
CA LYS A 31 9.24 0.07 6.35
C LYS A 31 7.88 -0.55 6.10
N GLY A 32 6.95 0.21 5.55
CA GLY A 32 5.62 -0.31 5.28
C GLY A 32 4.99 0.31 4.04
N ILE A 33 4.17 -0.50 3.37
CA ILE A 33 3.39 -0.06 2.23
C ILE A 33 1.93 -0.40 2.52
N ILE A 34 1.05 0.57 2.35
CA ILE A 34 -0.39 0.37 2.37
C ILE A 34 -0.86 0.44 0.93
N THR A 35 -1.48 -0.60 0.45
CA THR A 35 -1.93 -0.66 -0.94
C THR A 35 -3.41 -0.99 -1.03
N ASP A 36 -4.08 -0.40 -2.01
CA ASP A 36 -5.43 -0.79 -2.38
C ASP A 36 -5.38 -2.11 -3.16
N LEU A 37 -6.51 -2.75 -3.32
CA LEU A 37 -6.61 -4.03 -4.03
C LEU A 37 -7.13 -3.83 -5.45
N ASP A 38 -8.39 -3.44 -5.56
CA ASP A 38 -9.06 -3.37 -6.86
C ASP A 38 -8.50 -2.23 -7.71
N ASN A 39 -8.15 -2.56 -8.95
CA ASN A 39 -7.58 -1.63 -9.94
C ASN A 39 -6.22 -1.03 -9.55
N THR A 40 -5.60 -1.56 -8.51
CA THR A 40 -4.23 -1.20 -8.10
C THR A 40 -3.31 -2.39 -8.23
N LEU A 41 -3.65 -3.50 -7.58
CA LEU A 41 -2.88 -4.74 -7.68
C LEU A 41 -3.35 -5.61 -8.84
N VAL A 42 -4.66 -5.73 -9.00
CA VAL A 42 -5.31 -6.48 -10.07
C VAL A 42 -6.63 -5.81 -10.41
N GLY A 43 -7.24 -6.20 -11.53
CA GLY A 43 -8.60 -5.76 -11.87
C GLY A 43 -9.62 -6.28 -10.87
N TRP A 44 -10.74 -5.59 -10.76
CA TRP A 44 -11.81 -5.92 -9.79
C TRP A 44 -12.38 -7.32 -9.97
N ASP A 45 -12.28 -7.88 -11.17
CA ASP A 45 -12.79 -9.21 -11.51
C ASP A 45 -11.76 -10.32 -11.33
N VAL A 46 -10.54 -9.98 -10.91
CA VAL A 46 -9.46 -10.96 -10.71
C VAL A 46 -9.48 -11.47 -9.28
N LYS A 47 -9.68 -12.76 -9.10
CA LYS A 47 -9.83 -13.37 -7.78
C LYS A 47 -8.53 -13.68 -7.08
N GLU A 48 -7.47 -13.95 -7.82
CA GLU A 48 -6.19 -14.36 -7.26
C GLU A 48 -5.06 -13.45 -7.71
N PRO A 49 -4.00 -13.30 -6.87
CA PRO A 49 -2.83 -12.53 -7.28
C PRO A 49 -2.14 -13.16 -8.48
N THR A 50 -1.66 -12.31 -9.40
CA THR A 50 -0.84 -12.76 -10.51
C THR A 50 0.57 -13.13 -10.01
N LYS A 51 1.34 -13.81 -10.86
CA LYS A 51 2.73 -14.12 -10.55
C LYS A 51 3.54 -12.85 -10.30
N GLY A 52 3.30 -11.80 -11.09
CA GLY A 52 3.98 -10.52 -10.91
C GLY A 52 3.68 -9.90 -9.56
N VAL A 53 2.42 -9.92 -9.14
CA VAL A 53 2.02 -9.40 -7.82
C VAL A 53 2.67 -10.21 -6.70
N LYS A 54 2.67 -11.53 -6.82
CA LYS A 54 3.33 -12.39 -5.83
C LYS A 54 4.82 -12.08 -5.71
N SER A 55 5.49 -11.90 -6.85
CA SER A 55 6.92 -11.57 -6.86
C SER A 55 7.19 -10.21 -6.24
N TRP A 56 6.33 -9.23 -6.53
CA TRP A 56 6.44 -7.88 -5.98
C TRP A 56 6.34 -7.91 -4.44
N PHE A 57 5.36 -8.65 -3.91
CA PHE A 57 5.18 -8.80 -2.47
C PHE A 57 6.34 -9.54 -1.81
N ALA A 58 6.85 -10.60 -2.47
CA ALA A 58 8.01 -11.35 -1.97
C ALA A 58 9.25 -10.46 -1.90
N LYS A 59 9.47 -9.63 -2.92
CA LYS A 59 10.59 -8.70 -2.95
C LYS A 59 10.49 -7.68 -1.81
N ALA A 60 9.30 -7.14 -1.59
CA ALA A 60 9.09 -6.19 -0.48
C ALA A 60 9.43 -6.85 0.86
N LYS A 61 8.96 -8.07 1.08
CA LYS A 61 9.24 -8.82 2.30
C LYS A 61 10.74 -9.05 2.48
N ASP A 62 11.43 -9.43 1.42
CA ASP A 62 12.88 -9.68 1.47
C ASP A 62 13.67 -8.42 1.82
N LEU A 63 13.15 -7.26 1.46
CA LEU A 63 13.75 -5.97 1.77
C LEU A 63 13.31 -5.41 3.13
N GLY A 64 12.56 -6.17 3.91
CA GLY A 64 12.12 -5.76 5.24
C GLY A 64 10.92 -4.82 5.23
N ILE A 65 10.20 -4.73 4.11
CA ILE A 65 9.01 -3.88 4.00
C ILE A 65 7.76 -4.74 4.24
N THR A 66 6.95 -4.32 5.20
CA THR A 66 5.66 -4.95 5.48
C THR A 66 4.59 -4.32 4.60
N VAL A 67 3.76 -5.14 3.96
CA VAL A 67 2.67 -4.65 3.11
C VAL A 67 1.34 -5.01 3.74
N THR A 68 0.43 -4.05 3.80
CA THR A 68 -0.95 -4.27 4.26
C THR A 68 -1.91 -3.83 3.15
N ILE A 69 -2.89 -4.66 2.86
CA ILE A 69 -3.91 -4.34 1.87
C ILE A 69 -5.09 -3.68 2.59
N VAL A 70 -5.49 -2.51 2.11
CA VAL A 70 -6.65 -1.77 2.62
C VAL A 70 -7.63 -1.62 1.47
N SER A 71 -8.85 -2.11 1.62
CA SER A 71 -9.81 -2.13 0.53
C SER A 71 -11.22 -1.82 1.00
N ASN A 72 -12.00 -1.20 0.15
CA ASN A 72 -13.43 -0.96 0.38
C ASN A 72 -14.25 -2.23 0.20
N ASN A 73 -13.68 -3.25 -0.41
CA ASN A 73 -14.42 -4.45 -0.75
C ASN A 73 -14.76 -5.28 0.50
N ASN A 74 -15.57 -6.32 0.32
CA ASN A 74 -16.03 -7.14 1.43
C ASN A 74 -14.95 -8.08 1.95
N LYS A 75 -15.18 -8.66 3.11
CA LYS A 75 -14.23 -9.54 3.78
C LYS A 75 -13.83 -10.74 2.91
N SER A 76 -14.79 -11.36 2.24
CA SER A 76 -14.52 -12.54 1.42
C SER A 76 -13.50 -12.24 0.33
N ARG A 77 -13.70 -11.16 -0.41
CA ARG A 77 -12.81 -10.72 -1.49
C ARG A 77 -11.41 -10.40 -0.96
N VAL A 78 -11.33 -9.54 0.05
CA VAL A 78 -10.05 -9.02 0.55
C VAL A 78 -9.28 -10.11 1.30
N SER A 79 -9.96 -10.90 2.12
CA SER A 79 -9.36 -11.98 2.87
C SER A 79 -8.79 -13.07 1.95
N SER A 80 -9.56 -13.49 0.96
CA SER A 80 -9.13 -14.52 0.02
C SER A 80 -7.90 -14.11 -0.75
N PHE A 81 -7.91 -12.88 -1.28
CA PHE A 81 -6.77 -12.35 -2.03
C PHE A 81 -5.54 -12.21 -1.14
N SER A 82 -5.71 -11.62 0.05
CA SER A 82 -4.60 -11.35 0.97
C SER A 82 -3.99 -12.63 1.53
N SER A 83 -4.81 -13.65 1.80
CA SER A 83 -4.34 -14.94 2.30
C SER A 83 -3.38 -15.61 1.33
N ASN A 84 -3.63 -15.49 0.03
CA ASN A 84 -2.74 -16.02 -1.00
C ASN A 84 -1.38 -15.32 -1.01
N LEU A 85 -1.28 -14.12 -0.45
CA LEU A 85 -0.05 -13.35 -0.36
C LEU A 85 0.59 -13.43 1.03
N GLY A 86 -0.13 -13.95 2.02
CA GLY A 86 0.36 -14.03 3.38
C GLY A 86 0.52 -12.67 4.06
N VAL A 87 -0.32 -11.71 3.73
CA VAL A 87 -0.24 -10.35 4.27
C VAL A 87 -1.49 -9.98 5.04
N ASP A 88 -1.37 -8.99 5.93
CA ASP A 88 -2.50 -8.44 6.65
C ASP A 88 -3.39 -7.62 5.74
N TYR A 89 -4.64 -7.47 6.13
CA TYR A 89 -5.62 -6.74 5.34
C TYR A 89 -6.62 -6.03 6.23
N ILE A 90 -7.24 -4.99 5.66
CA ILE A 90 -8.38 -4.29 6.26
C ILE A 90 -9.44 -4.20 5.17
N PHE A 91 -10.62 -4.71 5.44
CA PHE A 91 -11.74 -4.71 4.49
C PHE A 91 -12.79 -3.68 4.90
N LYS A 92 -13.69 -3.33 3.95
CA LYS A 92 -14.73 -2.32 4.16
C LYS A 92 -14.15 -1.01 4.73
N ALA A 93 -12.98 -0.63 4.24
CA ALA A 93 -12.26 0.53 4.72
C ALA A 93 -12.83 1.83 4.13
N ARG A 94 -14.12 2.08 4.36
CA ARG A 94 -14.78 3.25 3.81
C ARG A 94 -14.59 4.45 4.70
N LYS A 95 -15.58 4.85 5.45
CA LYS A 95 -15.54 6.03 6.29
C LYS A 95 -15.51 5.62 7.76
N PRO A 96 -14.60 6.17 8.55
CA PRO A 96 -13.53 7.08 8.11
C PRO A 96 -12.31 6.32 7.58
N MET A 97 -11.92 6.62 6.36
CA MET A 97 -10.77 5.97 5.72
C MET A 97 -9.47 6.20 6.52
N GLY A 98 -9.31 7.38 7.09
CA GLY A 98 -8.15 7.69 7.92
C GLY A 98 -7.99 6.75 9.10
N LYS A 99 -9.08 6.25 9.66
CA LYS A 99 -9.03 5.26 10.75
C LYS A 99 -8.42 3.95 10.28
N ALA A 100 -8.77 3.51 9.05
CA ALA A 100 -8.20 2.30 8.48
C ALA A 100 -6.69 2.43 8.28
N PHE A 101 -6.21 3.58 7.82
CA PHE A 101 -4.79 3.82 7.65
C PHE A 101 -4.05 3.81 8.97
N LYS A 102 -4.60 4.44 9.99
CA LYS A 102 -4.02 4.42 11.33
C LYS A 102 -3.93 3.01 11.90
N MET A 103 -4.97 2.21 11.67
CA MET A 103 -4.96 0.81 12.07
C MET A 103 -3.87 0.02 11.36
N ALA A 104 -3.71 0.23 10.06
CA ALA A 104 -2.69 -0.46 9.27
C ALA A 104 -1.29 -0.12 9.78
N ILE A 105 -1.00 1.16 9.98
CA ILE A 105 0.29 1.63 10.48
C ILE A 105 0.58 1.02 11.86
N LYS A 106 -0.41 1.02 12.73
CA LYS A 106 -0.27 0.45 14.07
C LYS A 106 0.00 -1.05 14.02
N LYS A 107 -0.71 -1.78 13.16
CA LYS A 107 -0.48 -3.21 12.97
C LYS A 107 0.92 -3.52 12.48
N MET A 108 1.44 -2.69 11.58
CA MET A 108 2.79 -2.85 11.05
C MET A 108 3.87 -2.42 12.05
N LYS A 109 3.49 -1.75 13.14
CA LYS A 109 4.39 -1.26 14.18
C LYS A 109 5.47 -0.32 13.65
N ILE A 110 5.07 0.58 12.78
CA ILE A 110 5.97 1.54 12.14
C ILE A 110 5.44 2.96 12.33
N GLN A 111 6.22 3.93 11.90
CA GLN A 111 5.84 5.33 11.96
C GLN A 111 5.20 5.77 10.63
N PRO A 112 4.31 6.78 10.65
CA PRO A 112 3.76 7.31 9.40
C PRO A 112 4.83 7.72 8.39
N ARG A 113 5.92 8.33 8.84
CA ARG A 113 7.00 8.75 7.95
C ARG A 113 7.75 7.59 7.28
N GLU A 114 7.53 6.37 7.76
CA GLU A 114 8.14 5.15 7.21
C GLU A 114 7.17 4.41 6.28
N THR A 115 6.05 5.02 5.96
CA THR A 115 4.94 4.38 5.24
C THR A 115 4.68 5.06 3.92
N VAL A 116 4.45 4.25 2.88
CA VAL A 116 4.02 4.69 1.55
C VAL A 116 2.64 4.14 1.27
N VAL A 117 1.78 4.95 0.68
CA VAL A 117 0.45 4.52 0.23
C VAL A 117 0.45 4.42 -1.28
N VAL A 118 -0.01 3.29 -1.77
CA VAL A 118 -0.16 3.03 -3.20
C VAL A 118 -1.64 2.79 -3.49
N GLY A 119 -2.23 3.59 -4.38
CA GLY A 119 -3.63 3.44 -4.68
C GLY A 119 -4.13 4.50 -5.64
N ASP A 120 -5.45 4.59 -5.79
CA ASP A 120 -6.04 5.61 -6.64
C ASP A 120 -6.02 6.99 -5.95
N GLN A 121 -6.41 8.00 -6.70
CA GLN A 121 -6.38 9.38 -6.21
C GLN A 121 -7.21 9.58 -4.95
N MET A 122 -8.38 8.95 -4.88
CA MET A 122 -9.24 9.10 -3.71
C MET A 122 -8.59 8.56 -2.45
N LEU A 123 -7.97 7.39 -2.55
CA LEU A 123 -7.29 6.77 -1.42
C LEU A 123 -6.10 7.61 -0.96
N THR A 124 -5.25 8.04 -1.90
CA THR A 124 -4.05 8.81 -1.58
C THR A 124 -4.38 10.19 -1.04
N ASP A 125 -5.44 10.83 -1.55
CA ASP A 125 -5.88 12.14 -1.06
C ASP A 125 -6.36 12.05 0.39
N VAL A 126 -7.17 11.05 0.71
CA VAL A 126 -7.66 10.85 2.08
C VAL A 126 -6.49 10.61 3.03
N PHE A 127 -5.57 9.77 2.62
CA PHE A 127 -4.40 9.44 3.44
C PHE A 127 -3.51 10.67 3.65
N GLY A 128 -3.21 11.39 2.57
CA GLY A 128 -2.38 12.58 2.64
C GLY A 128 -2.97 13.67 3.51
N GLY A 129 -4.30 13.77 3.58
CA GLY A 129 -4.98 14.73 4.41
C GLY A 129 -5.01 14.36 5.89
N ASN A 130 -4.81 13.11 6.23
CA ASN A 130 -4.93 12.61 7.61
C ASN A 130 -3.61 12.32 8.30
N CYS A 131 -2.52 12.19 7.56
CA CYS A 131 -1.25 11.77 8.12
C CYS A 131 -0.10 12.58 7.52
N ASN A 132 0.51 13.42 8.34
CA ASN A 132 1.67 14.20 7.93
C ASN A 132 2.90 13.31 7.77
N GLY A 133 3.74 13.62 6.80
CA GLY A 133 5.01 12.94 6.59
C GLY A 133 4.93 11.67 5.77
N LEU A 134 3.78 11.41 5.16
CA LEU A 134 3.58 10.24 4.32
C LEU A 134 3.76 10.56 2.84
N TYR A 135 4.08 9.54 2.10
CA TYR A 135 4.27 9.64 0.66
C TYR A 135 3.25 8.77 -0.04
N THR A 136 2.67 9.29 -1.12
CA THR A 136 1.61 8.61 -1.86
C THR A 136 2.04 8.38 -3.29
N ILE A 137 1.64 7.25 -3.85
CA ILE A 137 1.89 6.89 -5.24
C ILE A 137 0.55 6.47 -5.85
N MET A 138 0.18 7.10 -6.93
CA MET A 138 -1.05 6.79 -7.65
C MET A 138 -0.79 5.94 -8.87
#